data_f410c3ed6cff361d9adaf38e4ea6f4b4
#
_entry.id   f410c3ed6cff361d9adaf38e4ea6f4b4
#
_cell.length_a   1.000
_cell.length_b   1.000
_cell.length_c   1.000
_cell.angle_alpha   90.00
_cell.angle_beta   90.00
_cell.angle_gamma   90.00
#
_symmetry.space_group_name_H-M   'P 1'
#
loop_
_entity.id
_entity.type
_entity.pdbx_description
1 polymer ?
#
loop_
_entity_poly.entity_id
_entity_poly.type
_entity_poly.pdbx_seq_one_letter_code
_entity_poly.pdbx_strand_id
1 'polypeptide(L)'
;MRLFIATPVTLPIYGAIKQDLSRYIEGKWVEGWNLHLTHKFIGDDEPQKYETDLEIPKEKIKINGIGMFGDKVLYLKADSTNIKKVNEEINKKFNMNDDKPFKPHITLCRIKNIKDKTFYEKLKKWENINFEIPFDVYLYKSTLTKRGPIYEKIYKY
;
A
#
# COMPACT_ATOMS: atom_id res chain seq x y z
N MET A 1 -1.98 18.23 9.57
CA MET A 1 -2.71 17.09 8.97
C MET A 1 -1.72 16.08 8.40
N ARG A 2 -1.82 14.85 8.78
CA ARG A 2 -0.93 13.81 8.26
C ARG A 2 -1.45 13.31 6.92
N LEU A 3 -0.66 13.46 5.87
CA LEU A 3 -1.07 13.26 4.49
C LEU A 3 -0.25 12.19 3.78
N PHE A 4 -0.88 11.52 2.82
CA PHE A 4 -0.20 10.64 1.87
C PHE A 4 -1.00 10.56 0.57
N ILE A 5 -0.35 10.16 -0.50
CA ILE A 5 -0.96 9.97 -1.82
C ILE A 5 -0.95 8.48 -2.12
N ALA A 6 -2.11 7.92 -2.44
CA ALA A 6 -2.25 6.48 -2.59
C ALA A 6 -3.40 6.07 -3.51
N THR A 7 -3.33 4.82 -3.94
CA THR A 7 -4.39 4.10 -4.65
C THR A 7 -5.11 3.17 -3.67
N PRO A 8 -6.44 3.29 -3.52
CA PRO A 8 -7.19 2.35 -2.68
C PRO A 8 -7.24 0.96 -3.33
N VAL A 9 -7.22 -0.07 -2.49
CA VAL A 9 -7.19 -1.46 -2.94
C VAL A 9 -8.37 -2.21 -2.35
N THR A 10 -9.19 -2.79 -3.21
CA THR A 10 -10.20 -3.77 -2.82
C THR A 10 -9.69 -5.15 -3.22
N LEU A 11 -9.53 -6.03 -2.24
CA LEU A 11 -8.96 -7.35 -2.45
C LEU A 11 -9.89 -8.42 -1.87
N PRO A 12 -10.73 -9.06 -2.72
CA PRO A 12 -11.72 -10.03 -2.22
C PRO A 12 -11.11 -11.22 -1.47
N ILE A 13 -9.89 -11.63 -1.83
CA ILE A 13 -9.22 -12.77 -1.18
C ILE A 13 -8.44 -12.39 0.08
N TYR A 14 -8.46 -11.13 0.48
CA TYR A 14 -7.67 -10.70 1.65
C TYR A 14 -8.05 -11.46 2.93
N GLY A 15 -9.35 -11.69 3.14
CA GLY A 15 -9.82 -12.48 4.28
C GLY A 15 -9.25 -13.89 4.31
N ALA A 16 -9.16 -14.54 3.14
CA ALA A 16 -8.59 -15.87 3.02
C ALA A 16 -7.09 -15.89 3.30
N ILE A 17 -6.35 -14.91 2.80
CA ILE A 17 -4.91 -14.76 3.07
C ILE A 17 -4.67 -14.58 4.57
N LYS A 18 -5.40 -13.66 5.18
CA LYS A 18 -5.28 -13.36 6.61
C LYS A 18 -5.61 -14.59 7.46
N GLN A 19 -6.69 -15.28 7.14
CA GLN A 19 -7.10 -16.48 7.87
C GLN A 19 -6.03 -17.58 7.78
N ASP A 20 -5.45 -17.79 6.60
CA ASP A 20 -4.44 -18.82 6.39
C ASP A 20 -3.11 -18.50 7.09
N LEU A 21 -2.67 -17.24 7.04
CA LEU A 21 -1.34 -16.87 7.52
C LEU A 21 -1.30 -16.39 8.97
N SER A 22 -2.39 -15.86 9.50
CA SER A 22 -2.40 -15.23 10.83
C SER A 22 -2.08 -16.18 11.98
N ARG A 23 -2.28 -17.48 11.80
CA ARG A 23 -1.97 -18.47 12.83
C ARG A 23 -0.46 -18.70 13.00
N TYR A 24 0.36 -18.31 12.02
CA TYR A 24 1.82 -18.53 12.01
C TYR A 24 2.62 -17.30 12.37
N ILE A 25 2.01 -16.14 12.38
CA ILE A 25 2.69 -14.88 12.68
C ILE A 25 1.89 -14.08 13.70
N GLU A 26 2.62 -13.30 14.50
CA GLU A 26 2.05 -12.28 15.36
C GLU A 26 2.36 -10.92 14.73
N GLY A 27 1.34 -10.09 14.59
CA GLY A 27 1.53 -8.78 13.99
C GLY A 27 0.24 -7.99 13.87
N LYS A 28 0.34 -6.83 13.27
CA LYS A 28 -0.79 -5.96 13.05
C LYS A 28 -1.22 -6.04 11.58
N TRP A 29 -2.34 -6.66 11.35
CA TRP A 29 -2.96 -6.75 10.03
C TRP A 29 -3.66 -5.44 9.68
N VAL A 30 -3.47 -4.99 8.45
CA VAL A 30 -4.18 -3.83 7.93
C VAL A 30 -5.66 -4.18 7.82
N GLU A 31 -6.53 -3.27 8.23
CA GLU A 31 -7.97 -3.46 8.04
C GLU A 31 -8.30 -3.47 6.54
N GLY A 32 -9.22 -4.37 6.13
CA GLY A 32 -9.54 -4.54 4.71
C GLY A 32 -9.90 -3.23 3.99
N TRP A 33 -10.64 -2.34 4.67
CA TRP A 33 -11.01 -1.03 4.12
C TRP A 33 -9.86 -0.02 4.07
N ASN A 34 -8.73 -0.33 4.70
CA ASN A 34 -7.54 0.51 4.70
C ASN A 34 -6.46 0.03 3.74
N LEU A 35 -6.68 -1.06 3.01
CA LEU A 35 -5.71 -1.55 2.04
C LEU A 35 -5.46 -0.49 0.97
N HIS A 36 -4.19 -0.21 0.71
CA HIS A 36 -3.81 0.81 -0.26
C HIS A 36 -2.39 0.60 -0.77
N LEU A 37 -2.10 1.21 -1.91
CA LEU A 37 -0.76 1.31 -2.47
C LEU A 37 -0.32 2.76 -2.34
N THR A 38 0.69 3.03 -1.52
CA THR A 38 1.21 4.38 -1.32
C THR A 38 2.11 4.78 -2.47
N HIS A 39 1.81 5.92 -3.10
CA HIS A 39 2.68 6.55 -4.09
C HIS A 39 3.67 7.51 -3.43
N LYS A 40 3.24 8.17 -2.36
CA LYS A 40 4.09 9.12 -1.64
C LYS A 40 3.55 9.39 -0.23
N PHE A 41 4.42 9.28 0.76
CA PHE A 41 4.15 9.82 2.10
C PHE A 41 4.55 11.29 2.13
N ILE A 42 3.65 12.13 2.63
CA ILE A 42 3.90 13.56 2.75
C ILE A 42 4.28 13.91 4.18
N GLY A 43 3.55 13.40 5.15
CA GLY A 43 3.66 13.77 6.55
C GLY A 43 2.72 14.90 6.92
N ASP A 44 3.04 15.63 7.98
CA ASP A 44 2.20 16.75 8.42
C ASP A 44 2.37 17.96 7.52
N ASP A 45 1.28 18.37 6.89
CA ASP A 45 1.26 19.55 6.01
C ASP A 45 -0.19 20.00 5.77
N GLU A 46 -0.32 21.11 5.05
CA GLU A 46 -1.60 21.67 4.62
C GLU A 46 -2.06 21.01 3.32
N PRO A 47 -3.27 20.41 3.28
CA PRO A 47 -3.72 19.68 2.10
C PRO A 47 -3.82 20.50 0.84
N GLN A 48 -4.12 21.80 0.95
CA GLN A 48 -4.25 22.68 -0.20
C GLN A 48 -3.01 22.75 -1.09
N LYS A 49 -1.83 22.51 -0.52
CA LYS A 49 -0.57 22.48 -1.28
C LYS A 49 -0.53 21.35 -2.31
N TYR A 50 -1.34 20.30 -2.11
CA TYR A 50 -1.33 19.08 -2.92
C TYR A 50 -2.58 18.92 -3.76
N GLU A 51 -3.54 19.83 -3.65
CA GLU A 51 -4.80 19.80 -4.39
C GLU A 51 -4.62 20.43 -5.76
N THR A 52 -3.90 19.76 -6.62
CA THR A 52 -3.60 20.18 -7.99
C THR A 52 -3.55 18.96 -8.90
N ASP A 53 -3.63 19.18 -10.20
CA ASP A 53 -3.70 18.09 -11.15
C ASP A 53 -2.40 17.29 -11.23
N LEU A 54 -2.54 15.97 -11.25
CA LEU A 54 -1.51 15.01 -11.62
C LEU A 54 -1.97 14.25 -12.85
N GLU A 55 -1.05 13.92 -13.73
CA GLU A 55 -1.36 13.06 -14.86
C GLU A 55 -1.40 11.61 -14.41
N ILE A 56 -2.62 11.05 -14.34
CA ILE A 56 -2.82 9.66 -13.92
C ILE A 56 -2.97 8.79 -15.17
N PRO A 57 -2.13 7.75 -15.32
CA PRO A 57 -2.18 6.90 -16.50
C PRO A 57 -3.48 6.10 -16.58
N LYS A 58 -3.98 5.94 -17.81
CA LYS A 58 -5.17 5.12 -18.09
C LYS A 58 -4.74 3.66 -18.26
N GLU A 59 -4.37 3.05 -17.17
CA GLU A 59 -3.92 1.66 -17.13
C GLU A 59 -4.36 1.02 -15.83
N LYS A 60 -4.24 -0.29 -15.74
CA LYS A 60 -4.47 -1.03 -14.50
C LYS A 60 -3.15 -1.24 -13.76
N ILE A 61 -3.23 -1.35 -12.44
CA ILE A 61 -2.10 -1.77 -11.62
C ILE A 61 -2.22 -3.28 -11.44
N LYS A 62 -1.15 -4.00 -11.75
CA LYS A 62 -1.07 -5.45 -11.54
C LYS A 62 -0.58 -5.77 -10.15
N ILE A 63 -1.31 -6.63 -9.44
CA ILE A 63 -0.89 -7.21 -8.18
C ILE A 63 -0.41 -8.61 -8.51
N ASN A 64 0.89 -8.86 -8.35
CA ASN A 64 1.55 -10.05 -8.90
C ASN A 64 2.48 -10.73 -7.90
N GLY A 65 1.89 -11.24 -6.85
CA GLY A 65 2.62 -12.04 -5.87
C GLY A 65 2.65 -11.42 -4.48
N ILE A 66 3.17 -12.21 -3.57
CA ILE A 66 3.33 -11.85 -2.16
C ILE A 66 4.81 -11.81 -1.83
N GLY A 67 5.20 -10.93 -0.92
CA GLY A 67 6.59 -10.80 -0.53
C GLY A 67 6.74 -10.30 0.89
N MET A 68 7.98 -10.17 1.31
CA MET A 68 8.33 -9.67 2.63
C MET A 68 9.48 -8.68 2.54
N PHE A 69 9.40 -7.62 3.33
CA PHE A 69 10.55 -6.77 3.61
C PHE A 69 11.20 -7.29 4.90
N GLY A 70 12.29 -8.03 4.75
CA GLY A 70 12.88 -8.76 5.85
C GLY A 70 11.86 -9.74 6.45
N ASP A 71 11.76 -9.78 7.75
CA ASP A 71 10.75 -10.54 8.50
C ASP A 71 9.73 -9.61 9.19
N LYS A 72 9.61 -8.36 8.74
CA LYS A 72 8.83 -7.32 9.41
C LYS A 72 7.58 -6.88 8.67
N VAL A 73 7.54 -6.97 7.36
CA VAL A 73 6.39 -6.52 6.57
C VAL A 73 6.01 -7.57 5.54
N LEU A 74 4.77 -8.02 5.62
CA LEU A 74 4.14 -8.85 4.61
C LEU A 74 3.37 -7.94 3.66
N TYR A 75 3.62 -8.08 2.36
CA TYR A 75 3.02 -7.20 1.36
C TYR A 75 2.69 -7.94 0.08
N LEU A 76 1.80 -7.35 -0.71
CA LEU A 76 1.56 -7.76 -2.09
C LEU A 76 2.41 -6.91 -3.03
N LYS A 77 3.03 -7.57 -3.99
CA LYS A 77 3.80 -6.90 -5.04
C LYS A 77 2.85 -6.27 -6.05
N ALA A 78 3.15 -5.06 -6.46
CA ALA A 78 2.35 -4.34 -7.43
C ALA A 78 3.25 -3.67 -8.45
N ASP A 79 2.77 -3.57 -9.69
CA ASP A 79 3.50 -2.90 -10.75
C ASP A 79 2.54 -2.43 -11.86
N SER A 80 3.00 -1.43 -12.61
CA SER A 80 2.38 -1.03 -13.86
C SER A 80 3.41 -0.27 -14.70
N THR A 81 3.12 -0.10 -15.98
CA THR A 81 4.04 0.55 -16.92
C THR A 81 4.48 1.93 -16.45
N ASN A 82 3.55 2.72 -15.89
CA ASN A 82 3.81 4.12 -15.56
C ASN A 82 3.75 4.44 -14.07
N ILE A 83 3.74 3.44 -13.19
CA ILE A 83 3.60 3.69 -11.75
C ILE A 83 4.79 4.47 -11.17
N LYS A 84 6.00 4.21 -11.65
CA LYS A 84 7.19 4.95 -11.23
C LYS A 84 7.16 6.39 -11.71
N LYS A 85 6.61 6.63 -12.90
CA LYS A 85 6.46 7.99 -13.44
C LYS A 85 5.52 8.83 -12.60
N VAL A 86 4.46 8.23 -12.04
CA VAL A 86 3.54 8.94 -11.14
C VAL A 86 4.27 9.39 -9.88
N ASN A 87 5.07 8.51 -9.27
CA ASN A 87 5.90 8.88 -8.12
C ASN A 87 6.90 9.99 -8.46
N GLU A 88 7.56 9.91 -9.62
CA GLU A 88 8.50 10.93 -10.09
C GLU A 88 7.81 12.26 -10.32
N GLU A 89 6.62 12.26 -10.92
CA GLU A 89 5.83 13.47 -11.15
C GLU A 89 5.42 14.13 -9.83
N ILE A 90 4.99 13.36 -8.86
CA ILE A 90 4.66 13.85 -7.52
C ILE A 90 5.87 14.54 -6.90
N ASN A 91 7.02 13.88 -6.93
CA ASN A 91 8.27 14.45 -6.39
C ASN A 91 8.66 15.73 -7.08
N LYS A 92 8.57 15.77 -8.40
CA LYS A 92 8.90 16.96 -9.19
C LYS A 92 7.93 18.11 -8.90
N LYS A 93 6.64 17.82 -8.92
CA LYS A 93 5.59 18.85 -8.78
C LYS A 93 5.59 19.50 -7.40
N PHE A 94 5.84 18.69 -6.35
CA PHE A 94 5.80 19.16 -4.96
C PHE A 94 7.20 19.37 -4.36
N ASN A 95 8.24 19.33 -5.19
CA ASN A 95 9.62 19.52 -4.77
C ASN A 95 10.02 18.60 -3.61
N MET A 96 9.78 17.31 -3.80
CA MET A 96 10.06 16.27 -2.83
C MET A 96 11.08 15.26 -3.38
N ASN A 97 11.68 14.49 -2.48
CA ASN A 97 12.62 13.43 -2.83
C ASN A 97 12.25 12.14 -2.08
N ASP A 98 12.61 11.00 -2.64
CA ASP A 98 12.53 9.72 -1.94
C ASP A 98 13.90 9.38 -1.36
N ASP A 99 13.95 8.96 -0.09
CA ASP A 99 15.19 8.51 0.56
C ASP A 99 15.66 7.16 0.02
N LYS A 100 14.72 6.36 -0.48
CA LYS A 100 14.94 5.02 -1.02
C LYS A 100 14.26 4.88 -2.37
N PRO A 101 14.71 3.94 -3.23
CA PRO A 101 13.99 3.66 -4.48
C PRO A 101 12.54 3.30 -4.21
N PHE A 102 11.64 3.85 -5.03
CA PHE A 102 10.21 3.57 -4.93
C PHE A 102 9.94 2.10 -5.29
N LYS A 103 9.33 1.37 -4.36
CA LYS A 103 8.88 -0.02 -4.57
C LYS A 103 7.39 -0.09 -4.35
N PRO A 104 6.59 -0.14 -5.42
CA PRO A 104 5.13 -0.22 -5.26
C PRO A 104 4.75 -1.52 -4.55
N HIS A 105 3.96 -1.40 -3.49
CA HIS A 105 3.52 -2.54 -2.70
C HIS A 105 2.26 -2.20 -1.92
N ILE A 106 1.56 -3.25 -1.49
CA ILE A 106 0.39 -3.14 -0.64
C ILE A 106 0.67 -3.88 0.66
N THR A 107 0.85 -3.14 1.75
CA THR A 107 1.12 -3.74 3.05
C THR A 107 -0.12 -4.50 3.55
N LEU A 108 0.07 -5.75 3.93
CA LEU A 108 -0.97 -6.59 4.54
C LEU A 108 -0.82 -6.67 6.05
N CYS A 109 0.41 -6.85 6.54
CA CYS A 109 0.68 -7.05 7.96
C CYS A 109 2.05 -6.50 8.34
N ARG A 110 2.10 -5.80 9.46
CA ARG A 110 3.36 -5.45 10.12
C ARG A 110 3.65 -6.53 11.15
N ILE A 111 4.64 -7.37 10.85
CA ILE A 111 4.97 -8.56 11.63
C ILE A 111 5.79 -8.19 12.84
N LYS A 112 5.33 -8.61 14.02
CA LYS A 112 6.06 -8.50 15.27
C LYS A 112 6.95 -9.72 15.50
N ASN A 113 6.41 -10.92 15.19
CA ASN A 113 7.10 -12.18 15.42
C ASN A 113 6.55 -13.26 14.47
N ILE A 114 7.45 -14.09 13.94
CA ILE A 114 7.08 -15.31 13.21
C ILE A 114 7.09 -16.44 14.23
N LYS A 115 5.88 -16.91 14.57
CA LYS A 115 5.69 -17.93 15.63
C LYS A 115 6.07 -19.34 15.19
N ASP A 116 5.97 -19.61 13.89
CA ASP A 116 6.17 -20.93 13.31
C ASP A 116 6.73 -20.82 11.90
N LYS A 117 7.82 -21.54 11.64
CA LYS A 117 8.49 -21.55 10.32
C LYS A 117 7.62 -22.13 9.20
N THR A 118 6.55 -22.84 9.53
CA THR A 118 5.54 -23.28 8.57
C THR A 118 4.95 -22.12 7.80
N PHE A 119 5.03 -20.90 8.35
CA PHE A 119 4.65 -19.66 7.68
C PHE A 119 5.26 -19.55 6.28
N TYR A 120 6.55 -19.86 6.13
CA TYR A 120 7.24 -19.74 4.84
C TYR A 120 6.71 -20.70 3.79
N GLU A 121 6.30 -21.90 4.19
CA GLU A 121 5.67 -22.89 3.30
C GLU A 121 4.27 -22.42 2.88
N LYS A 122 3.51 -21.90 3.83
CA LYS A 122 2.17 -21.35 3.58
C LYS A 122 2.23 -20.13 2.68
N LEU A 123 3.27 -19.32 2.83
CA LEU A 123 3.48 -18.14 2.00
C LEU A 123 3.61 -18.51 0.53
N LYS A 124 4.29 -19.60 0.21
CA LYS A 124 4.45 -20.09 -1.17
C LYS A 124 3.12 -20.37 -1.86
N LYS A 125 2.11 -20.77 -1.12
CA LYS A 125 0.75 -21.01 -1.65
C LYS A 125 0.17 -19.74 -2.31
N TRP A 126 0.58 -18.57 -1.84
CA TRP A 126 0.05 -17.27 -2.28
C TRP A 126 0.97 -16.53 -3.25
N GLU A 127 2.11 -17.10 -3.63
CA GLU A 127 3.08 -16.41 -4.50
C GLU A 127 2.60 -16.19 -5.94
N ASN A 128 1.58 -16.92 -6.39
CA ASN A 128 1.01 -16.79 -7.73
C ASN A 128 -0.25 -15.90 -7.78
N ILE A 129 -0.48 -15.11 -6.75
CA ILE A 129 -1.56 -14.12 -6.75
C ILE A 129 -1.40 -13.19 -7.94
N ASN A 130 -2.47 -13.03 -8.72
CA ASN A 130 -2.48 -12.18 -9.90
C ASN A 130 -3.84 -11.49 -10.04
N PHE A 131 -3.86 -10.19 -9.84
CA PHE A 131 -5.04 -9.34 -9.96
C PHE A 131 -4.70 -8.06 -10.67
N GLU A 132 -5.74 -7.36 -11.10
CA GLU A 132 -5.62 -5.99 -11.58
C GLU A 132 -6.54 -5.10 -10.78
N ILE A 133 -6.09 -3.89 -10.46
CA ILE A 133 -6.88 -2.87 -9.79
C ILE A 133 -6.91 -1.58 -10.62
N PRO A 134 -7.95 -0.75 -10.48
CA PRO A 134 -7.97 0.55 -11.13
C PRO A 134 -6.81 1.44 -10.64
N PHE A 135 -6.25 2.23 -11.55
CA PHE A 135 -5.22 3.20 -11.20
C PHE A 135 -5.86 4.52 -10.78
N ASP A 136 -6.58 4.49 -9.66
CA ASP A 136 -7.15 5.69 -9.07
C ASP A 136 -6.20 6.24 -8.01
N VAL A 137 -6.02 7.54 -7.95
CA VAL A 137 -5.07 8.18 -7.03
C VAL A 137 -5.77 9.28 -6.25
N TYR A 138 -5.57 9.25 -4.93
CA TYR A 138 -6.17 10.21 -4.01
C TYR A 138 -5.13 10.77 -3.05
N LEU A 139 -5.38 12.00 -2.63
CA LEU A 139 -4.76 12.54 -1.44
C LEU A 139 -5.57 12.06 -0.24
N TYR A 140 -4.89 11.50 0.74
CA TYR A 140 -5.49 10.99 1.97
C TYR A 140 -5.01 11.74 3.19
N LYS A 141 -5.91 11.86 4.14
CA LYS A 141 -5.61 12.25 5.51
C LYS A 141 -5.62 11.00 6.39
N SER A 142 -4.61 10.86 7.23
CA SER A 142 -4.53 9.79 8.23
C SER A 142 -4.77 10.36 9.62
N THR A 143 -5.67 9.75 10.36
CA THR A 143 -5.92 10.07 11.77
C THR A 143 -5.67 8.81 12.59
N LEU A 144 -4.73 8.90 13.55
CA LEU A 144 -4.44 7.79 14.46
C LEU A 144 -5.51 7.70 15.54
N THR A 145 -6.04 6.49 15.72
CA THR A 145 -6.96 6.17 16.81
C THR A 145 -6.45 4.95 17.59
N LYS A 146 -7.05 4.68 18.76
CA LYS A 146 -6.71 3.49 19.56
C LYS A 146 -6.93 2.18 18.79
N ARG A 147 -7.82 2.18 17.81
CA ARG A 147 -8.15 1.01 16.96
C ARG A 147 -7.36 0.96 15.66
N GLY A 148 -6.38 1.85 15.49
CA GLY A 148 -5.60 1.98 14.27
C GLY A 148 -5.93 3.25 13.50
N PRO A 149 -5.33 3.43 12.32
CA PRO A 149 -5.53 4.63 11.53
C PRO A 149 -6.89 4.65 10.84
N ILE A 150 -7.44 5.86 10.71
CA ILE A 150 -8.59 6.13 9.86
C ILE A 150 -8.09 6.97 8.70
N TYR A 151 -8.36 6.51 7.47
CA TYR A 151 -7.96 7.18 6.24
C TYR A 151 -9.16 7.84 5.56
N GLU A 152 -9.04 9.12 5.25
CA GLU A 152 -10.07 9.89 4.56
C GLU A 152 -9.54 10.40 3.22
N LYS A 153 -10.31 10.17 2.15
CA LYS A 153 -10.01 10.75 0.84
C LYS A 153 -10.32 12.24 0.86
N ILE A 154 -9.34 13.08 0.57
CA ILE A 154 -9.48 14.53 0.55
C ILE A 154 -9.64 15.05 -0.87
N TYR A 155 -8.88 14.52 -1.80
CA TYR A 155 -8.80 15.01 -3.18
C TYR A 155 -8.52 13.87 -4.14
N LYS A 156 -9.21 13.85 -5.28
CA LYS A 156 -8.97 12.86 -6.34
C LYS A 156 -8.15 13.49 -7.47
N TYR A 157 -7.04 12.90 -7.77
CA TYR A 157 -6.20 13.29 -8.90
C TYR A 157 -6.68 12.77 -10.25
#